data_83636d6117db16a748d06f4abfe42dda
#
_entry.id   83636d6117db16a748d06f4abfe42dda
#
_cell.length_a   1.000
_cell.length_b   1.000
_cell.length_c   1.000
_cell.angle_alpha   90.00
_cell.angle_beta   90.00
_cell.angle_gamma   90.00
#
_symmetry.space_group_name_H-M   'P 1'
#
loop_
_entity.id
_entity.type
_entity.pdbx_description
1 polymer ?
#
loop_
_entity_poly.entity_id
_entity_poly.type
_entity_poly.pdbx_seq_one_letter_code
_entity_poly.pdbx_strand_id
1 'polypeptide(L)'
;MKLRNLLGVLLAAVIAGGIMYFILSRGGGEDGYVTAWYVEGSTAADGFKAAVEDYNAGLSRTAMPVKLTGFKDENALADAFETDTPDILLCAHYRAFDMHARGKLTDISAALSGRVPDYPKGTASRSAAIGKSFFPLGADVQALLINEALCDAPGFETLEALCAAAREYTEEMGEPFFTADSFAALFFTTLLREGEEFTAQDAPGARSENYIRLYNLLAEAAYDGALTAADEPGAASQVYDGALPCAVVSVSQLSSKKSGFGVYPVPPLSAESGGGMLGEAVGLAVTAGGSRSKSDIAAFVTWLFSGGRDIKLALQCSLVPAQNGTISTRDARWSALMKLGAGEIIAMPVQESEFIENRAAFEAEFRRSMEFLAG
;
A
#
# COMPACT_ATOMS: atom_id res chain seq x y z
N MET A 1 -41.08 -59.38 2.42
CA MET A 1 -40.30 -58.30 1.75
C MET A 1 -39.34 -59.00 0.79
N LYS A 2 -39.41 -58.72 -0.52
CA LYS A 2 -38.60 -59.44 -1.53
C LYS A 2 -37.12 -59.07 -1.37
N LEU A 3 -36.19 -60.00 -1.41
CA LEU A 3 -34.76 -59.91 -1.27
C LEU A 3 -34.14 -58.68 -2.06
N ARG A 4 -34.74 -58.38 -3.20
CA ARG A 4 -34.38 -57.25 -4.08
C ARG A 4 -34.60 -55.88 -3.45
N ASN A 5 -35.61 -55.72 -2.58
CA ASN A 5 -35.85 -54.47 -1.86
C ASN A 5 -34.86 -54.28 -0.68
N LEU A 6 -34.46 -55.41 -0.06
CA LEU A 6 -33.48 -55.39 1.01
C LEU A 6 -32.09 -54.98 0.47
N LEU A 7 -31.73 -55.50 -0.72
CA LEU A 7 -30.46 -55.14 -1.37
C LEU A 7 -30.41 -53.66 -1.77
N GLY A 8 -31.54 -53.10 -2.26
CA GLY A 8 -31.66 -51.68 -2.60
C GLY A 8 -31.52 -50.74 -1.40
N VAL A 9 -32.11 -51.14 -0.25
CA VAL A 9 -31.96 -50.33 1.00
C VAL A 9 -30.54 -50.41 1.53
N LEU A 10 -29.87 -51.58 1.44
CA LEU A 10 -28.48 -51.73 1.87
C LEU A 10 -27.51 -50.93 1.00
N LEU A 11 -27.71 -50.91 -0.32
CA LEU A 11 -26.92 -50.12 -1.25
C LEU A 11 -27.11 -48.62 -1.02
N ALA A 12 -28.34 -48.17 -0.80
CA ALA A 12 -28.64 -46.78 -0.47
C ALA A 12 -28.00 -46.35 0.87
N ALA A 13 -28.02 -47.23 1.87
CA ALA A 13 -27.36 -46.97 3.15
C ALA A 13 -25.85 -46.93 3.05
N VAL A 14 -25.22 -47.76 2.21
CA VAL A 14 -23.77 -47.73 1.96
C VAL A 14 -23.37 -46.45 1.20
N ILE A 15 -24.17 -46.07 0.19
CA ILE A 15 -23.94 -44.81 -0.54
C ILE A 15 -24.11 -43.59 0.38
N ALA A 16 -25.18 -43.54 1.16
CA ALA A 16 -25.42 -42.47 2.12
C ALA A 16 -24.35 -42.43 3.22
N GLY A 17 -23.93 -43.59 3.74
CA GLY A 17 -22.86 -43.74 4.69
C GLY A 17 -21.49 -43.32 4.10
N GLY A 18 -21.23 -43.70 2.84
CA GLY A 18 -20.03 -43.30 2.11
C GLY A 18 -19.98 -41.77 1.84
N ILE A 19 -21.10 -41.18 1.47
CA ILE A 19 -21.23 -39.72 1.29
C ILE A 19 -21.06 -39.01 2.64
N MET A 20 -21.71 -39.54 3.70
CA MET A 20 -21.64 -38.99 5.04
C MET A 20 -20.22 -39.13 5.64
N TYR A 21 -19.57 -40.29 5.44
CA TYR A 21 -18.16 -40.51 5.80
C TYR A 21 -17.22 -39.59 5.01
N PHE A 22 -17.49 -39.40 3.72
CA PHE A 22 -16.72 -38.47 2.88
C PHE A 22 -16.92 -37.01 3.30
N ILE A 23 -18.12 -36.62 3.73
CA ILE A 23 -18.41 -35.30 4.29
C ILE A 23 -17.76 -35.17 5.69
N LEU A 24 -17.87 -36.20 6.55
CA LEU A 24 -17.33 -36.23 7.88
C LEU A 24 -15.79 -36.41 7.91
N SER A 25 -15.21 -37.15 6.96
CA SER A 25 -13.76 -37.30 6.85
C SER A 25 -13.08 -36.05 6.24
N ARG A 26 -13.85 -35.22 5.53
CA ARG A 26 -13.43 -33.85 5.21
C ARG A 26 -13.63 -32.86 6.37
N GLY A 27 -14.39 -33.24 7.39
CA GLY A 27 -14.71 -32.44 8.58
C GLY A 27 -13.85 -32.76 9.79
N GLY A 28 -12.60 -33.08 9.59
CA GLY A 28 -11.61 -33.19 10.69
C GLY A 28 -10.92 -31.86 10.96
N GLY A 29 -11.63 -30.88 11.48
CA GLY A 29 -11.15 -29.53 11.79
C GLY A 29 -12.14 -28.52 11.22
N GLU A 30 -12.67 -27.71 12.07
CA GLU A 30 -13.56 -26.61 11.73
C GLU A 30 -13.00 -25.85 10.51
N ASP A 31 -13.79 -25.84 9.46
CA ASP A 31 -13.63 -25.02 8.25
C ASP A 31 -12.55 -25.42 7.23
N GLY A 32 -13.00 -26.04 6.14
CA GLY A 32 -12.20 -26.27 4.92
C GLY A 32 -11.86 -24.97 4.16
N TYR A 33 -11.34 -23.95 4.82
CA TYR A 33 -10.99 -22.65 4.26
C TYR A 33 -9.60 -22.22 4.72
N VAL A 34 -8.88 -21.48 3.86
CA VAL A 34 -7.78 -20.60 4.27
C VAL A 34 -8.42 -19.33 4.83
N THR A 35 -8.11 -18.97 6.06
CA THR A 35 -8.67 -17.77 6.70
C THR A 35 -7.84 -16.56 6.36
N ALA A 36 -8.47 -15.46 5.94
CA ALA A 36 -7.80 -14.22 5.62
C ALA A 36 -8.50 -13.03 6.29
N TRP A 37 -7.73 -12.24 7.03
CA TRP A 37 -8.23 -11.08 7.75
C TRP A 37 -7.77 -9.78 7.11
N TYR A 38 -8.60 -8.72 7.23
CA TYR A 38 -8.30 -7.38 6.73
C TYR A 38 -9.06 -6.33 7.54
N VAL A 39 -8.62 -5.07 7.47
CA VAL A 39 -9.35 -3.91 8.03
C VAL A 39 -10.23 -3.33 6.93
N GLU A 40 -11.53 -3.13 7.22
CA GLU A 40 -12.49 -2.52 6.31
C GLU A 40 -12.10 -1.06 6.03
N GLY A 41 -12.25 -0.64 4.78
CA GLY A 41 -11.85 0.70 4.34
C GLY A 41 -10.34 0.94 4.22
N SER A 42 -9.49 -0.06 4.53
CA SER A 42 -8.06 0.06 4.20
C SER A 42 -7.83 0.07 2.69
N THR A 43 -6.73 0.70 2.26
CA THR A 43 -6.44 1.03 0.85
C THR A 43 -6.59 -0.14 -0.13
N ALA A 44 -6.25 -1.36 0.28
CA ALA A 44 -6.34 -2.55 -0.57
C ALA A 44 -7.54 -3.46 -0.27
N ALA A 45 -8.41 -3.11 0.69
CA ALA A 45 -9.47 -4.00 1.17
C ALA A 45 -10.45 -4.44 0.08
N ASP A 46 -10.97 -3.50 -0.71
CA ASP A 46 -11.98 -3.81 -1.74
C ASP A 46 -11.38 -4.61 -2.90
N GLY A 47 -10.17 -4.28 -3.33
CA GLY A 47 -9.46 -5.05 -4.34
C GLY A 47 -9.13 -6.46 -3.87
N PHE A 48 -8.76 -6.61 -2.60
CA PHE A 48 -8.50 -7.92 -2.00
C PHE A 48 -9.76 -8.78 -1.90
N LYS A 49 -10.90 -8.19 -1.48
CA LYS A 49 -12.20 -8.88 -1.49
C LYS A 49 -12.55 -9.41 -2.87
N ALA A 50 -12.47 -8.56 -3.89
CA ALA A 50 -12.74 -8.95 -5.27
C ALA A 50 -11.79 -10.05 -5.76
N ALA A 51 -10.50 -9.99 -5.42
CA ALA A 51 -9.54 -11.02 -5.79
C ALA A 51 -9.84 -12.37 -5.12
N VAL A 52 -10.27 -12.37 -3.86
CA VAL A 52 -10.67 -13.59 -3.16
C VAL A 52 -11.95 -14.19 -3.74
N GLU A 53 -12.93 -13.36 -4.11
CA GLU A 53 -14.14 -13.80 -4.80
C GLU A 53 -13.81 -14.46 -6.16
N ASP A 54 -12.95 -13.83 -6.96
CA ASP A 54 -12.46 -14.38 -8.23
C ASP A 54 -11.72 -15.72 -8.04
N TYR A 55 -10.86 -15.81 -7.02
CA TYR A 55 -10.18 -17.05 -6.67
C TYR A 55 -11.17 -18.15 -6.34
N ASN A 56 -12.11 -17.88 -5.43
CA ASN A 56 -13.10 -18.84 -4.98
C ASN A 56 -14.03 -19.29 -6.11
N ALA A 57 -14.40 -18.39 -7.02
CA ALA A 57 -15.22 -18.71 -8.20
C ALA A 57 -14.50 -19.63 -9.21
N GLY A 58 -13.16 -19.50 -9.30
CA GLY A 58 -12.32 -20.28 -10.22
C GLY A 58 -11.73 -21.56 -9.62
N LEU A 59 -12.11 -21.95 -8.41
CA LEU A 59 -11.48 -23.07 -7.69
C LEU A 59 -11.58 -24.42 -8.43
N SER A 60 -10.44 -25.11 -8.51
CA SER A 60 -10.43 -26.53 -8.81
C SER A 60 -10.96 -27.34 -7.61
N ARG A 61 -11.40 -28.57 -7.88
CA ARG A 61 -11.95 -29.46 -6.83
C ARG A 61 -10.98 -29.77 -5.67
N THR A 62 -9.70 -29.53 -5.87
CA THR A 62 -8.64 -29.84 -4.90
C THR A 62 -8.07 -28.61 -4.21
N ALA A 63 -8.44 -27.40 -4.65
CA ALA A 63 -7.97 -26.17 -4.05
C ALA A 63 -8.87 -25.73 -2.89
N MET A 64 -8.27 -25.18 -1.85
CA MET A 64 -8.94 -24.71 -0.64
C MET A 64 -9.49 -23.30 -0.88
N PRO A 65 -10.80 -23.04 -0.61
CA PRO A 65 -11.33 -21.68 -0.69
C PRO A 65 -10.74 -20.77 0.40
N VAL A 66 -10.78 -19.47 0.15
CA VAL A 66 -10.37 -18.44 1.12
C VAL A 66 -11.62 -17.83 1.76
N LYS A 67 -11.67 -17.79 3.09
CA LYS A 67 -12.72 -17.13 3.88
C LYS A 67 -12.21 -15.81 4.42
N LEU A 68 -12.88 -14.72 4.08
CA LEU A 68 -12.56 -13.37 4.55
C LEU A 68 -13.24 -13.03 5.86
N THR A 69 -12.52 -12.31 6.72
CA THR A 69 -13.07 -11.65 7.91
C THR A 69 -12.59 -10.20 7.91
N GLY A 70 -13.54 -9.26 7.81
CA GLY A 70 -13.27 -7.82 7.89
C GLY A 70 -13.41 -7.31 9.32
N PHE A 71 -12.54 -6.39 9.72
CA PHE A 71 -12.56 -5.70 10.99
C PHE A 71 -12.79 -4.21 10.76
N LYS A 72 -13.61 -3.58 11.58
CA LYS A 72 -13.96 -2.16 11.44
C LYS A 72 -12.76 -1.22 11.54
N ASP A 73 -11.74 -1.60 12.31
CA ASP A 73 -10.53 -0.82 12.56
C ASP A 73 -9.39 -1.72 13.06
N GLU A 74 -8.20 -1.13 13.19
CA GLU A 74 -6.98 -1.80 13.65
C GLU A 74 -7.07 -2.30 15.10
N ASN A 75 -7.85 -1.64 15.97
CA ASN A 75 -8.02 -2.07 17.35
C ASN A 75 -8.87 -3.35 17.40
N ALA A 76 -9.97 -3.39 16.66
CA ALA A 76 -10.80 -4.60 16.57
C ALA A 76 -10.02 -5.79 15.99
N LEU A 77 -9.12 -5.54 15.02
CA LEU A 77 -8.22 -6.55 14.49
C LEU A 77 -7.22 -7.02 15.57
N ALA A 78 -6.61 -6.10 16.31
CA ALA A 78 -5.67 -6.42 17.38
C ALA A 78 -6.33 -7.26 18.49
N ASP A 79 -7.54 -6.87 18.93
CA ASP A 79 -8.30 -7.61 19.95
C ASP A 79 -8.61 -9.05 19.48
N ALA A 80 -8.93 -9.23 18.20
CA ALA A 80 -9.19 -10.56 17.64
C ALA A 80 -7.93 -11.44 17.65
N PHE A 81 -6.74 -10.86 17.42
CA PHE A 81 -5.46 -11.58 17.50
C PHE A 81 -5.10 -12.13 18.88
N GLU A 82 -5.74 -11.65 19.95
CA GLU A 82 -5.56 -12.20 21.29
C GLU A 82 -6.23 -13.58 21.46
N THR A 83 -7.22 -13.88 20.63
CA THR A 83 -8.05 -15.10 20.76
C THR A 83 -7.93 -16.05 19.58
N ASP A 84 -7.63 -15.55 18.41
CA ASP A 84 -7.54 -16.32 17.16
C ASP A 84 -6.45 -15.76 16.26
N THR A 85 -6.05 -16.53 15.24
CA THR A 85 -4.99 -16.13 14.31
C THR A 85 -5.38 -16.59 12.90
N PRO A 86 -5.48 -15.68 11.91
CA PRO A 86 -5.75 -16.05 10.52
C PRO A 86 -4.55 -16.76 9.90
N ASP A 87 -4.75 -17.40 8.75
CA ASP A 87 -3.63 -17.92 7.93
C ASP A 87 -2.94 -16.78 7.17
N ILE A 88 -3.72 -15.78 6.73
CA ILE A 88 -3.27 -14.63 5.95
C ILE A 88 -3.82 -13.34 6.57
N LEU A 89 -2.99 -12.30 6.61
CA LEU A 89 -3.39 -10.95 6.98
C LEU A 89 -3.06 -9.98 5.85
N LEU A 90 -4.06 -9.22 5.37
CA LEU A 90 -3.81 -8.03 4.56
C LEU A 90 -3.43 -6.89 5.48
N CYS A 91 -2.21 -6.38 5.36
CA CYS A 91 -1.72 -5.31 6.22
C CYS A 91 -0.62 -4.47 5.56
N ALA A 92 -0.31 -3.34 6.17
CA ALA A 92 0.86 -2.55 5.83
C ALA A 92 2.16 -3.28 6.20
N HIS A 93 3.23 -2.97 5.46
CA HIS A 93 4.54 -3.60 5.63
C HIS A 93 5.10 -3.43 7.05
N TYR A 94 4.94 -2.25 7.66
CA TYR A 94 5.43 -2.00 9.02
C TYR A 94 4.81 -2.97 10.03
N ARG A 95 3.50 -3.26 9.91
CA ARG A 95 2.83 -4.23 10.77
C ARG A 95 3.38 -5.65 10.57
N ALA A 96 3.61 -6.03 9.31
CA ALA A 96 4.24 -7.32 9.02
C ALA A 96 5.65 -7.41 9.61
N PHE A 97 6.41 -6.32 9.58
CA PHE A 97 7.74 -6.25 10.18
C PHE A 97 7.70 -6.45 11.70
N ASP A 98 6.80 -5.74 12.40
CA ASP A 98 6.59 -5.90 13.84
C ASP A 98 6.14 -7.32 14.20
N MET A 99 5.21 -7.88 13.45
CA MET A 99 4.78 -9.28 13.63
C MET A 99 5.93 -10.27 13.41
N HIS A 100 6.81 -10.01 12.42
CA HIS A 100 7.98 -10.84 12.17
C HIS A 100 8.96 -10.79 13.35
N ALA A 101 9.26 -9.60 13.86
CA ALA A 101 10.13 -9.42 15.03
C ALA A 101 9.62 -10.15 16.29
N ARG A 102 8.30 -10.29 16.40
CA ARG A 102 7.65 -11.06 17.49
C ARG A 102 7.46 -12.55 17.17
N GLY A 103 7.99 -13.05 16.06
CA GLY A 103 7.86 -14.46 15.64
C GLY A 103 6.44 -14.89 15.25
N LYS A 104 5.59 -13.94 14.88
CA LYS A 104 4.18 -14.18 14.50
C LYS A 104 3.98 -14.49 13.03
N LEU A 105 5.01 -14.42 12.19
CA LEU A 105 4.96 -14.76 10.78
C LEU A 105 5.66 -16.08 10.47
N THR A 106 5.25 -16.72 9.38
CA THR A 106 5.86 -17.96 8.89
C THR A 106 6.30 -17.83 7.44
N ASP A 107 7.49 -18.31 7.14
CA ASP A 107 8.00 -18.38 5.77
C ASP A 107 7.40 -19.58 5.02
N ILE A 108 6.88 -19.32 3.81
CA ILE A 108 6.29 -20.35 2.94
C ILE A 108 7.10 -20.59 1.66
N SER A 109 8.37 -20.16 1.60
CA SER A 109 9.25 -20.31 0.42
C SER A 109 9.25 -21.73 -0.14
N ALA A 110 9.38 -22.73 0.73
CA ALA A 110 9.41 -24.13 0.33
C ALA A 110 8.11 -24.59 -0.38
N ALA A 111 6.95 -24.05 0.03
CA ALA A 111 5.66 -24.38 -0.55
C ALA A 111 5.42 -23.66 -1.89
N LEU A 112 5.99 -22.47 -2.07
CA LEU A 112 5.88 -21.70 -3.31
C LEU A 112 6.67 -22.31 -4.47
N SER A 113 7.75 -23.03 -4.19
CA SER A 113 8.58 -23.70 -5.22
C SER A 113 9.07 -22.73 -6.31
N GLY A 114 9.41 -21.49 -5.95
CA GLY A 114 9.89 -20.46 -6.89
C GLY A 114 8.83 -19.87 -7.83
N ARG A 115 7.55 -20.12 -7.58
CA ARG A 115 6.45 -19.66 -8.45
C ARG A 115 6.05 -18.17 -8.25
N VAL A 116 6.45 -17.56 -7.16
CA VAL A 116 6.23 -16.13 -6.92
C VAL A 116 7.45 -15.37 -7.42
N PRO A 117 7.28 -14.38 -8.28
CA PRO A 117 8.39 -13.57 -8.81
C PRO A 117 9.19 -12.90 -7.71
N ASP A 118 10.45 -12.61 -7.98
CA ASP A 118 11.26 -11.76 -7.12
C ASP A 118 10.80 -10.30 -7.27
N TYR A 119 10.77 -9.59 -6.15
CA TYR A 119 10.38 -8.19 -6.12
C TYR A 119 11.53 -7.28 -6.59
N PRO A 120 11.23 -6.07 -7.10
CA PRO A 120 12.25 -5.07 -7.39
C PRO A 120 13.16 -4.82 -6.17
N LYS A 121 14.43 -4.56 -6.42
CA LYS A 121 15.47 -4.49 -5.36
C LYS A 121 15.13 -3.55 -4.19
N GLY A 122 14.48 -2.42 -4.44
CA GLY A 122 14.12 -1.46 -3.41
C GLY A 122 13.06 -1.97 -2.43
N THR A 123 12.00 -2.58 -2.94
CA THR A 123 10.96 -3.24 -2.13
C THR A 123 11.51 -4.54 -1.51
N ALA A 124 12.44 -5.21 -2.20
CA ALA A 124 13.03 -6.47 -1.77
C ALA A 124 14.05 -6.30 -0.64
N SER A 125 14.81 -5.20 -0.57
CA SER A 125 15.92 -5.10 0.39
C SER A 125 15.47 -5.12 1.85
N ARG A 126 14.27 -4.60 2.15
CA ARG A 126 13.70 -4.63 3.51
C ARG A 126 12.69 -5.75 3.69
N SER A 127 11.91 -6.09 2.67
CA SER A 127 11.13 -7.32 2.67
C SER A 127 12.01 -8.58 2.72
N ALA A 128 13.27 -8.51 2.29
CA ALA A 128 14.24 -9.59 2.45
C ALA A 128 14.46 -9.99 3.91
N ALA A 129 14.36 -9.04 4.85
CA ALA A 129 14.46 -9.33 6.28
C ALA A 129 13.28 -10.16 6.80
N ILE A 130 12.10 -10.04 6.17
CA ILE A 130 10.88 -10.76 6.54
C ILE A 130 10.76 -12.08 5.74
N GLY A 131 11.55 -12.26 4.69
CA GLY A 131 11.52 -13.44 3.81
C GLY A 131 10.19 -13.58 3.06
N LYS A 132 9.87 -14.80 2.66
CA LYS A 132 8.58 -15.13 2.01
C LYS A 132 7.46 -15.36 3.03
N SER A 133 7.40 -14.51 4.03
CA SER A 133 6.28 -14.42 4.99
C SER A 133 5.43 -13.17 4.76
N PHE A 134 5.89 -12.23 3.90
CA PHE A 134 5.14 -11.07 3.45
C PHE A 134 5.25 -10.92 1.93
N PHE A 135 4.13 -10.67 1.28
CA PHE A 135 3.99 -10.55 -0.18
C PHE A 135 3.42 -9.18 -0.52
N PRO A 136 4.26 -8.18 -0.84
CA PRO A 136 3.78 -6.85 -1.18
C PRO A 136 2.98 -6.87 -2.48
N LEU A 137 1.80 -6.27 -2.44
CA LEU A 137 0.91 -6.06 -3.59
C LEU A 137 1.28 -4.77 -4.33
N GLY A 138 1.47 -3.71 -3.57
CA GLY A 138 1.81 -2.39 -4.07
C GLY A 138 2.14 -1.44 -2.94
N ALA A 139 2.47 -0.20 -3.31
CA ALA A 139 2.77 0.84 -2.35
C ALA A 139 1.94 2.10 -2.61
N ASP A 140 1.44 2.70 -1.56
CA ASP A 140 0.98 4.08 -1.58
C ASP A 140 2.21 4.98 -1.48
N VAL A 141 2.45 5.75 -2.53
CA VAL A 141 3.58 6.69 -2.62
C VAL A 141 3.06 8.09 -2.82
N GLN A 142 3.85 9.08 -2.50
CA GLN A 142 3.54 10.44 -2.89
C GLN A 142 3.95 10.69 -4.35
N ALA A 143 3.13 11.46 -5.05
CA ALA A 143 3.37 11.92 -6.40
C ALA A 143 3.04 13.41 -6.51
N LEU A 144 3.69 14.08 -7.45
CA LEU A 144 3.36 15.45 -7.82
C LEU A 144 2.24 15.41 -8.87
N LEU A 145 1.07 15.91 -8.50
CA LEU A 145 -0.08 16.10 -9.38
C LEU A 145 -0.04 17.54 -9.93
N ILE A 146 -0.09 17.68 -11.25
CA ILE A 146 -0.03 18.98 -11.94
C ILE A 146 -1.28 19.17 -12.80
N ASN A 147 -1.90 20.33 -12.71
CA ASN A 147 -2.92 20.79 -13.65
C ASN A 147 -2.23 21.40 -14.87
N GLU A 148 -2.20 20.67 -15.99
CA GLU A 148 -1.51 21.05 -17.21
C GLU A 148 -2.10 22.30 -17.90
N ALA A 149 -3.29 22.74 -17.47
CA ALA A 149 -3.89 24.00 -17.94
C ALA A 149 -3.37 25.24 -17.18
N LEU A 150 -2.84 25.03 -15.96
CA LEU A 150 -2.34 26.11 -15.09
C LEU A 150 -0.80 26.12 -14.95
N CYS A 151 -0.15 25.04 -15.35
CA CYS A 151 1.29 24.88 -15.24
C CYS A 151 1.81 24.06 -16.43
N ASP A 152 2.62 24.70 -17.27
CA ASP A 152 3.21 24.07 -18.47
C ASP A 152 4.41 23.15 -18.16
N ALA A 153 4.85 23.06 -16.88
CA ALA A 153 6.00 22.28 -16.52
C ALA A 153 5.71 20.78 -16.59
N PRO A 154 6.53 19.98 -17.30
CA PRO A 154 6.38 18.52 -17.35
C PRO A 154 6.90 17.83 -16.07
N GLY A 155 6.96 18.54 -14.96
CA GLY A 155 7.58 18.20 -13.68
C GLY A 155 8.71 19.15 -13.32
N PHE A 156 9.30 18.94 -12.17
CA PHE A 156 10.40 19.74 -11.65
C PHE A 156 11.60 18.84 -11.34
N GLU A 157 12.81 19.30 -11.67
CA GLU A 157 14.03 18.51 -11.42
C GLU A 157 14.34 18.39 -9.93
N THR A 158 14.05 19.45 -9.15
CA THR A 158 14.29 19.50 -7.71
C THR A 158 13.16 20.22 -6.97
N LEU A 159 13.07 20.03 -5.66
CA LEU A 159 12.13 20.80 -4.81
C LEU A 159 12.47 22.29 -4.80
N GLU A 160 13.76 22.65 -4.93
CA GLU A 160 14.16 24.04 -5.06
C GLU A 160 13.60 24.67 -6.34
N ALA A 161 13.63 23.92 -7.47
CA ALA A 161 13.03 24.38 -8.72
C ALA A 161 11.50 24.51 -8.62
N LEU A 162 10.84 23.58 -7.93
CA LEU A 162 9.39 23.67 -7.64
C LEU A 162 9.07 24.92 -6.81
N CYS A 163 9.79 25.16 -5.70
CA CYS A 163 9.57 26.32 -4.84
C CYS A 163 9.90 27.64 -5.54
N ALA A 164 10.93 27.67 -6.40
CA ALA A 164 11.25 28.85 -7.19
C ALA A 164 10.13 29.20 -8.17
N ALA A 165 9.65 28.23 -8.94
CA ALA A 165 8.52 28.41 -9.85
C ALA A 165 7.22 28.81 -9.10
N ALA A 166 7.02 28.25 -7.91
CA ALA A 166 5.88 28.60 -7.06
C ALA A 166 5.89 30.07 -6.63
N ARG A 167 7.05 30.60 -6.21
CA ARG A 167 7.19 32.02 -5.86
C ARG A 167 6.96 32.95 -7.06
N GLU A 168 7.55 32.60 -8.22
CA GLU A 168 7.36 33.37 -9.44
C GLU A 168 5.86 33.44 -9.83
N TYR A 169 5.17 32.31 -9.78
CA TYR A 169 3.72 32.27 -10.04
C TYR A 169 2.94 33.14 -9.05
N THR A 170 3.26 33.04 -7.75
CA THR A 170 2.56 33.80 -6.70
C THR A 170 2.82 35.29 -6.81
N GLU A 171 4.04 35.70 -7.18
CA GLU A 171 4.34 37.12 -7.47
C GLU A 171 3.54 37.66 -8.65
N GLU A 172 3.31 36.84 -9.69
CA GLU A 172 2.57 37.25 -10.88
C GLU A 172 1.04 37.20 -10.69
N MET A 173 0.54 36.13 -10.06
CA MET A 173 -0.89 35.84 -9.98
C MET A 173 -1.56 36.26 -8.67
N GLY A 174 -0.78 36.42 -7.60
CA GLY A 174 -1.29 36.69 -6.26
C GLY A 174 -1.97 35.50 -5.57
N GLU A 175 -1.80 34.30 -6.13
CA GLU A 175 -2.46 33.06 -5.68
C GLU A 175 -1.40 32.01 -5.29
N PRO A 176 -1.70 31.09 -4.37
CA PRO A 176 -0.78 30.01 -4.03
C PRO A 176 -0.58 29.05 -5.20
N PHE A 177 0.58 28.44 -5.27
CA PHE A 177 0.95 27.54 -6.36
C PHE A 177 0.77 26.07 -6.01
N PHE A 178 1.17 25.65 -4.81
CA PHE A 178 1.11 24.23 -4.44
C PHE A 178 0.75 23.98 -2.97
N THR A 179 0.41 22.73 -2.69
CA THR A 179 0.17 22.19 -1.36
C THR A 179 0.64 20.73 -1.26
N ALA A 180 0.52 20.13 -0.09
CA ALA A 180 0.71 18.70 0.12
C ALA A 180 -0.41 18.13 1.00
N ASP A 181 -0.86 16.90 0.71
CA ASP A 181 -1.82 16.19 1.55
C ASP A 181 -1.20 15.78 2.91
N SER A 182 0.11 15.53 2.92
CA SER A 182 0.91 15.32 4.13
C SER A 182 2.30 15.94 3.97
N PHE A 183 2.57 17.00 4.71
CA PHE A 183 3.88 17.61 4.78
C PHE A 183 4.89 16.70 5.46
N ALA A 184 4.47 15.93 6.46
CA ALA A 184 5.31 14.94 7.09
C ALA A 184 5.78 13.89 6.08
N ALA A 185 4.87 13.36 5.26
CA ALA A 185 5.23 12.38 4.24
C ALA A 185 6.19 12.98 3.19
N LEU A 186 5.94 14.20 2.71
CA LEU A 186 6.83 14.92 1.81
C LEU A 186 8.22 15.10 2.44
N PHE A 187 8.25 15.57 3.69
CA PHE A 187 9.48 15.86 4.41
C PHE A 187 10.34 14.62 4.62
N PHE A 188 9.74 13.57 5.17
CA PHE A 188 10.41 12.28 5.42
C PHE A 188 10.86 11.59 4.13
N THR A 189 10.00 11.59 3.08
CA THR A 189 10.36 11.04 1.77
C THR A 189 11.60 11.73 1.21
N THR A 190 11.63 13.05 1.28
CA THR A 190 12.73 13.84 0.77
C THR A 190 14.02 13.55 1.54
N LEU A 191 14.00 13.56 2.87
CA LEU A 191 15.19 13.30 3.68
C LEU A 191 15.74 11.89 3.51
N LEU A 192 14.89 10.87 3.40
CA LEU A 192 15.33 9.50 3.13
C LEU A 192 16.03 9.38 1.76
N ARG A 193 15.61 10.15 0.78
CA ARG A 193 16.27 10.22 -0.53
C ARG A 193 17.64 10.88 -0.47
N GLU A 194 17.83 11.79 0.48
CA GLU A 194 19.15 12.39 0.79
C GLU A 194 20.05 11.47 1.63
N GLY A 195 19.61 10.23 1.93
CA GLY A 195 20.39 9.27 2.70
C GLY A 195 20.30 9.43 4.21
N GLU A 196 19.37 10.26 4.70
CA GLU A 196 19.15 10.38 6.15
C GLU A 196 18.55 9.09 6.71
N GLU A 197 19.07 8.65 7.86
CA GLU A 197 18.54 7.50 8.59
C GLU A 197 17.60 8.00 9.68
N PHE A 198 16.44 7.33 9.80
CA PHE A 198 15.49 7.58 10.87
C PHE A 198 15.50 6.42 11.85
N THR A 199 15.66 6.71 13.15
CA THR A 199 15.43 5.77 14.22
C THR A 199 14.04 6.01 14.81
N ALA A 200 13.45 5.01 15.45
CA ALA A 200 12.13 5.14 16.09
C ALA A 200 12.07 6.26 17.15
N GLN A 201 13.22 6.62 17.73
CA GLN A 201 13.32 7.58 18.82
C GLN A 201 13.71 8.99 18.38
N ASP A 202 14.27 9.13 17.18
CA ASP A 202 14.65 10.44 16.68
C ASP A 202 13.56 10.91 15.70
N ALA A 203 12.90 12.01 16.04
CA ALA A 203 12.34 12.87 15.01
C ALA A 203 13.43 13.05 13.95
N PRO A 204 13.10 12.94 12.63
CA PRO A 204 14.12 12.93 11.59
C PRO A 204 15.10 14.04 11.83
N GLY A 205 16.34 13.65 12.02
CA GLY A 205 17.53 14.47 12.18
C GLY A 205 17.34 15.97 12.30
N ALA A 206 16.60 16.47 13.28
CA ALA A 206 16.31 17.90 13.49
C ALA A 206 17.57 18.77 13.54
N ARG A 207 18.72 18.17 13.24
CA ARG A 207 20.05 18.79 13.25
C ARG A 207 20.85 18.51 11.97
N SER A 208 20.32 17.71 11.02
CA SER A 208 21.02 17.50 9.77
C SER A 208 20.94 18.76 8.89
N GLU A 209 21.93 18.97 8.05
CA GLU A 209 21.96 20.07 7.11
C GLU A 209 20.80 19.99 6.12
N ASN A 210 20.48 18.79 5.64
CA ASN A 210 19.36 18.53 4.74
C ASN A 210 18.01 18.83 5.40
N TYR A 211 17.86 18.50 6.69
CA TYR A 211 16.66 18.85 7.46
C TYR A 211 16.44 20.36 7.48
N ILE A 212 17.47 21.10 7.89
CA ILE A 212 17.40 22.56 8.01
C ILE A 212 17.14 23.20 6.63
N ARG A 213 17.83 22.73 5.59
CA ARG A 213 17.66 23.21 4.22
C ARG A 213 16.25 22.99 3.72
N LEU A 214 15.71 21.78 3.88
CA LEU A 214 14.35 21.43 3.46
C LEU A 214 13.30 22.22 4.24
N TYR A 215 13.47 22.33 5.57
CA TYR A 215 12.55 23.10 6.41
C TYR A 215 12.52 24.57 5.97
N ASN A 216 13.66 25.21 5.80
CA ASN A 216 13.76 26.59 5.37
C ASN A 216 13.15 26.80 3.98
N LEU A 217 13.42 25.91 3.03
CA LEU A 217 12.87 25.96 1.68
C LEU A 217 11.34 26.01 1.68
N LEU A 218 10.72 25.11 2.44
CA LEU A 218 9.25 25.04 2.54
C LEU A 218 8.68 26.21 3.36
N ALA A 219 9.37 26.61 4.44
CA ALA A 219 8.95 27.76 5.26
C ALA A 219 8.99 29.08 4.48
N GLU A 220 10.04 29.29 3.66
CA GLU A 220 10.12 30.45 2.78
C GLU A 220 9.02 30.45 1.72
N ALA A 221 8.73 29.30 1.09
CA ALA A 221 7.63 29.19 0.13
C ALA A 221 6.26 29.49 0.77
N ALA A 222 6.09 29.11 2.04
CA ALA A 222 4.88 29.45 2.79
C ALA A 222 4.79 30.95 3.15
N TYR A 223 5.90 31.50 3.62
CA TYR A 223 5.97 32.93 3.94
C TYR A 223 5.65 33.83 2.73
N ASP A 224 6.12 33.42 1.56
CA ASP A 224 5.85 34.10 0.29
C ASP A 224 4.43 33.81 -0.26
N GLY A 225 3.64 33.01 0.44
CA GLY A 225 2.27 32.64 0.03
C GLY A 225 2.20 31.62 -1.11
N ALA A 226 3.33 31.09 -1.54
CA ALA A 226 3.44 30.15 -2.66
C ALA A 226 3.04 28.71 -2.28
N LEU A 227 3.23 28.34 -1.01
CA LEU A 227 2.82 27.08 -0.42
C LEU A 227 1.69 27.33 0.58
N THR A 228 0.61 26.57 0.45
CA THR A 228 -0.55 26.65 1.36
C THR A 228 -0.78 25.32 2.06
N ALA A 229 -1.42 25.35 3.25
CA ALA A 229 -1.91 24.14 3.88
C ALA A 229 -3.13 23.60 3.09
N ALA A 230 -3.18 22.28 2.85
CA ALA A 230 -4.38 21.68 2.27
C ALA A 230 -5.47 21.60 3.35
N ASP A 231 -6.54 22.34 3.12
CA ASP A 231 -7.78 22.20 3.84
C ASP A 231 -8.73 21.23 3.13
N GLU A 232 -9.86 20.90 3.74
CA GLU A 232 -10.93 20.26 2.98
C GLU A 232 -11.34 21.16 1.79
N PRO A 233 -11.42 20.68 0.56
CA PRO A 233 -11.64 19.29 0.14
C PRO A 233 -10.38 18.44 -0.14
N GLY A 234 -9.23 18.73 0.41
CA GLY A 234 -8.00 17.96 0.22
C GLY A 234 -7.16 18.39 -1.00
N ALA A 235 -5.86 18.10 -0.95
CA ALA A 235 -4.88 18.60 -1.91
C ALA A 235 -5.20 18.22 -3.38
N ALA A 236 -5.53 16.95 -3.63
CA ALA A 236 -5.86 16.50 -4.98
C ALA A 236 -7.11 17.20 -5.55
N SER A 237 -8.13 17.42 -4.74
CA SER A 237 -9.36 18.11 -5.15
C SER A 237 -9.09 19.56 -5.54
N GLN A 238 -8.25 20.27 -4.79
CA GLN A 238 -7.89 21.65 -5.10
C GLN A 238 -7.22 21.78 -6.48
N VAL A 239 -6.35 20.82 -6.84
CA VAL A 239 -5.75 20.78 -8.18
C VAL A 239 -6.78 20.42 -9.25
N TYR A 240 -7.63 19.41 -8.99
CA TYR A 240 -8.65 18.99 -9.96
C TYR A 240 -9.71 20.04 -10.23
N ASP A 241 -10.00 20.89 -9.27
CA ASP A 241 -10.99 21.96 -9.39
C ASP A 241 -10.37 23.29 -9.88
N GLY A 242 -9.04 23.28 -10.13
CA GLY A 242 -8.31 24.42 -10.67
C GLY A 242 -8.03 25.53 -9.66
N ALA A 243 -8.15 25.23 -8.35
CA ALA A 243 -7.79 26.18 -7.30
C ALA A 243 -6.26 26.28 -7.11
N LEU A 244 -5.52 25.22 -7.46
CA LEU A 244 -4.05 25.18 -7.38
C LEU A 244 -3.46 24.59 -8.67
N PRO A 245 -2.31 25.10 -9.13
CA PRO A 245 -1.56 24.51 -10.24
C PRO A 245 -1.04 23.09 -9.96
N CYS A 246 -0.55 22.81 -8.74
CA CYS A 246 -0.08 21.48 -8.42
C CYS A 246 -0.22 21.13 -6.91
N ALA A 247 -0.05 19.85 -6.60
CA ALA A 247 0.01 19.37 -5.23
C ALA A 247 0.85 18.08 -5.12
N VAL A 248 1.48 17.87 -3.98
CA VAL A 248 2.05 16.58 -3.60
C VAL A 248 0.97 15.77 -2.90
N VAL A 249 0.59 14.67 -3.53
CA VAL A 249 -0.56 13.85 -3.09
C VAL A 249 -0.21 12.37 -2.99
N SER A 250 -0.88 11.65 -2.12
CA SER A 250 -0.87 10.19 -2.13
C SER A 250 -1.50 9.67 -3.42
N VAL A 251 -0.89 8.68 -4.06
CA VAL A 251 -1.42 8.10 -5.30
C VAL A 251 -2.81 7.48 -5.11
N SER A 252 -3.16 7.11 -3.89
CA SER A 252 -4.49 6.63 -3.53
C SER A 252 -5.59 7.69 -3.74
N GLN A 253 -5.25 8.97 -3.75
CA GLN A 253 -6.18 10.08 -3.99
C GLN A 253 -6.36 10.42 -5.49
N LEU A 254 -5.58 9.80 -6.38
CA LEU A 254 -5.66 10.10 -7.81
C LEU A 254 -6.98 9.64 -8.43
N SER A 255 -7.62 10.52 -9.19
CA SER A 255 -8.86 10.23 -9.91
C SER A 255 -8.60 9.66 -11.30
N SER A 256 -9.27 8.55 -11.63
CA SER A 256 -9.26 7.99 -12.99
C SER A 256 -10.11 8.74 -14.00
N LYS A 257 -10.98 9.66 -13.53
CA LYS A 257 -11.99 10.35 -14.36
C LYS A 257 -11.56 11.72 -14.84
N LYS A 258 -10.44 12.24 -14.35
CA LYS A 258 -9.96 13.59 -14.71
C LYS A 258 -8.89 13.49 -15.81
N SER A 259 -9.01 14.30 -16.86
CA SER A 259 -8.03 14.46 -17.95
C SER A 259 -7.42 15.87 -17.90
N GLY A 260 -6.22 16.04 -18.46
CA GLY A 260 -5.51 17.32 -18.42
C GLY A 260 -4.68 17.51 -17.15
N PHE A 261 -4.33 16.39 -16.50
CA PHE A 261 -3.50 16.37 -15.29
C PHE A 261 -2.32 15.44 -15.50
N GLY A 262 -1.11 15.95 -15.18
CA GLY A 262 0.13 15.19 -15.16
C GLY A 262 0.39 14.61 -13.76
N VAL A 263 0.95 13.39 -13.72
CA VAL A 263 1.38 12.75 -12.48
C VAL A 263 2.86 12.40 -12.62
N TYR A 264 3.67 12.94 -11.73
CA TYR A 264 5.13 12.87 -11.76
C TYR A 264 5.67 12.40 -10.40
N PRO A 265 6.91 11.85 -10.35
CA PRO A 265 7.58 11.64 -9.07
C PRO A 265 7.71 12.96 -8.31
N VAL A 266 7.60 12.92 -6.98
CA VAL A 266 7.97 14.07 -6.15
C VAL A 266 9.42 14.42 -6.44
N PRO A 267 9.76 15.67 -6.74
CA PRO A 267 11.14 16.04 -7.05
C PRO A 267 12.06 15.85 -5.83
N PRO A 268 13.33 15.47 -6.03
CA PRO A 268 14.32 15.39 -4.94
C PRO A 268 14.68 16.78 -4.41
N LEU A 269 15.30 16.83 -3.24
CA LEU A 269 15.82 18.12 -2.70
C LEU A 269 16.92 18.68 -3.60
N SER A 270 17.83 17.82 -4.05
CA SER A 270 18.91 18.17 -4.95
C SER A 270 19.02 17.20 -6.13
N ALA A 271 19.65 17.64 -7.23
CA ALA A 271 19.86 16.80 -8.42
C ALA A 271 20.80 15.59 -8.16
N GLU A 272 21.58 15.65 -7.08
CA GLU A 272 22.49 14.57 -6.68
C GLU A 272 21.82 13.52 -5.78
N SER A 273 20.58 13.78 -5.35
CA SER A 273 19.83 12.88 -4.47
C SER A 273 19.59 11.55 -5.13
N GLY A 274 19.60 10.48 -4.33
CA GLY A 274 19.29 9.12 -4.78
C GLY A 274 17.91 9.05 -5.41
N GLY A 275 17.78 8.23 -6.48
CA GLY A 275 16.48 7.85 -7.01
C GLY A 275 15.73 7.00 -6.01
N GLY A 276 14.41 7.16 -5.92
CA GLY A 276 13.55 6.33 -5.09
C GLY A 276 12.33 7.11 -4.62
N MET A 277 11.23 6.39 -4.47
CA MET A 277 10.01 6.92 -3.86
C MET A 277 9.78 6.19 -2.55
N LEU A 278 9.52 6.94 -1.50
CA LEU A 278 9.12 6.34 -0.25
C LEU A 278 7.66 5.93 -0.36
N GLY A 279 7.36 4.67 -0.03
CA GLY A 279 6.01 4.15 -0.11
C GLY A 279 5.60 3.35 1.11
N GLU A 280 4.35 3.47 1.50
CA GLU A 280 3.73 2.56 2.44
C GLU A 280 3.27 1.32 1.68
N ALA A 281 4.09 0.26 1.73
CA ALA A 281 3.75 -0.98 1.06
C ALA A 281 2.62 -1.70 1.79
N VAL A 282 1.64 -2.18 1.02
CA VAL A 282 0.53 -3.01 1.49
C VAL A 282 0.65 -4.40 0.87
N GLY A 283 0.42 -5.43 1.64
CA GLY A 283 0.57 -6.79 1.15
C GLY A 283 -0.06 -7.85 2.06
N LEU A 284 0.25 -9.09 1.74
CA LEU A 284 -0.23 -10.26 2.46
C LEU A 284 0.85 -10.79 3.41
N ALA A 285 0.61 -10.76 4.70
CA ALA A 285 1.43 -11.43 5.71
C ALA A 285 0.89 -12.85 5.96
N VAL A 286 1.78 -13.85 6.00
CA VAL A 286 1.44 -15.23 6.35
C VAL A 286 1.77 -15.45 7.81
N THR A 287 0.77 -15.79 8.61
CA THR A 287 0.92 -15.88 10.06
C THR A 287 1.44 -17.24 10.51
N ALA A 288 2.11 -17.29 11.64
CA ALA A 288 2.66 -18.53 12.20
C ALA A 288 1.61 -19.36 12.97
N GLY A 289 0.52 -18.74 13.41
CA GLY A 289 -0.55 -19.38 14.20
C GLY A 289 -1.72 -19.90 13.39
N GLY A 290 -1.72 -19.70 12.07
CA GLY A 290 -2.79 -20.15 11.19
C GLY A 290 -2.97 -21.67 11.20
N SER A 291 -4.19 -22.12 10.96
CA SER A 291 -4.59 -23.53 11.06
C SER A 291 -4.27 -24.36 9.80
N ARG A 292 -3.95 -23.70 8.68
CA ARG A 292 -3.80 -24.35 7.36
C ARG A 292 -2.38 -24.73 7.01
N SER A 293 -2.25 -25.69 6.12
CA SER A 293 -0.96 -26.09 5.61
C SER A 293 -0.34 -24.98 4.75
N LYS A 294 0.98 -24.87 4.80
CA LYS A 294 1.73 -23.91 3.95
C LYS A 294 1.44 -24.11 2.45
N SER A 295 1.08 -25.32 2.02
CA SER A 295 0.74 -25.60 0.62
C SER A 295 -0.61 -25.02 0.22
N ASP A 296 -1.60 -25.01 1.10
CA ASP A 296 -2.92 -24.41 0.84
C ASP A 296 -2.81 -22.90 0.73
N ILE A 297 -2.07 -22.27 1.66
CA ILE A 297 -1.78 -20.83 1.62
C ILE A 297 -0.98 -20.46 0.35
N ALA A 298 0.05 -21.24 0.03
CA ALA A 298 0.87 -21.03 -1.16
C ALA A 298 0.08 -21.15 -2.48
N ALA A 299 -0.98 -21.97 -2.52
CA ALA A 299 -1.83 -22.08 -3.69
C ALA A 299 -2.55 -20.76 -4.00
N PHE A 300 -3.14 -20.12 -2.99
CA PHE A 300 -3.76 -18.79 -3.13
C PHE A 300 -2.74 -17.71 -3.48
N VAL A 301 -1.63 -17.64 -2.74
CA VAL A 301 -0.55 -16.65 -2.99
C VAL A 301 -0.02 -16.81 -4.42
N THR A 302 0.29 -18.03 -4.87
CA THR A 302 0.76 -18.30 -6.23
C THR A 302 -0.27 -17.85 -7.27
N TRP A 303 -1.56 -18.13 -7.04
CA TRP A 303 -2.61 -17.71 -7.96
C TRP A 303 -2.69 -16.18 -8.05
N LEU A 304 -2.66 -15.48 -6.92
CA LEU A 304 -2.76 -14.02 -6.88
C LEU A 304 -1.57 -13.37 -7.60
N PHE A 305 -0.35 -13.85 -7.34
CA PHE A 305 0.89 -13.30 -7.91
C PHE A 305 1.26 -13.90 -9.28
N SER A 306 0.29 -14.50 -9.98
CA SER A 306 0.48 -15.03 -11.33
C SER A 306 -0.42 -14.31 -12.35
N GLY A 307 0.07 -14.17 -13.59
CA GLY A 307 -0.70 -13.58 -14.68
C GLY A 307 -1.09 -12.12 -14.49
N GLY A 308 -0.35 -11.37 -13.67
CA GLY A 308 -0.54 -9.93 -13.43
C GLY A 308 -1.79 -9.56 -12.61
N ARG A 309 -2.34 -10.52 -11.86
CA ARG A 309 -3.51 -10.25 -10.98
C ARG A 309 -3.17 -9.30 -9.84
N ASP A 310 -2.01 -9.49 -9.23
CA ASP A 310 -1.44 -8.62 -8.21
C ASP A 310 -1.24 -7.18 -8.73
N ILE A 311 -0.68 -7.02 -9.94
CA ILE A 311 -0.53 -5.71 -10.58
C ILE A 311 -1.90 -5.07 -10.81
N LYS A 312 -2.86 -5.84 -11.36
CA LYS A 312 -4.22 -5.34 -11.59
C LYS A 312 -4.89 -4.93 -10.27
N LEU A 313 -4.74 -5.72 -9.21
CA LEU A 313 -5.27 -5.42 -7.88
C LEU A 313 -4.64 -4.12 -7.34
N ALA A 314 -3.32 -4.01 -7.38
CA ALA A 314 -2.64 -2.78 -6.94
C ALA A 314 -3.17 -1.54 -7.66
N LEU A 315 -3.27 -1.59 -9.00
CA LEU A 315 -3.77 -0.48 -9.79
C LEU A 315 -5.25 -0.15 -9.49
N GLN A 316 -6.10 -1.16 -9.27
CA GLN A 316 -7.49 -0.96 -8.85
C GLN A 316 -7.59 -0.23 -7.51
N CYS A 317 -6.65 -0.50 -6.60
CA CYS A 317 -6.54 0.15 -5.30
C CYS A 317 -5.75 1.46 -5.34
N SER A 318 -5.40 1.97 -6.52
CA SER A 318 -4.56 3.17 -6.70
C SER A 318 -3.19 3.07 -6.02
N LEU A 319 -2.62 1.87 -5.98
CA LEU A 319 -1.26 1.61 -5.52
C LEU A 319 -0.30 1.51 -6.70
N VAL A 320 0.93 1.93 -6.50
CA VAL A 320 2.03 1.59 -7.40
C VAL A 320 2.36 0.10 -7.21
N PRO A 321 2.27 -0.73 -8.28
CA PRO A 321 2.50 -2.17 -8.14
C PRO A 321 3.89 -2.51 -7.61
N ALA A 322 3.98 -3.50 -6.73
CA ALA A 322 5.26 -3.98 -6.21
C ALA A 322 6.06 -4.80 -7.22
N GLN A 323 5.40 -5.33 -8.24
CA GLN A 323 6.05 -6.10 -9.31
C GLN A 323 6.21 -5.28 -10.58
N ASN A 324 7.35 -5.45 -11.24
CA ASN A 324 7.54 -4.96 -12.61
C ASN A 324 6.71 -5.81 -13.58
N GLY A 325 5.87 -5.16 -14.34
CA GLY A 325 5.05 -5.82 -15.35
C GLY A 325 4.45 -4.81 -16.33
N THR A 326 3.87 -5.30 -17.39
CA THR A 326 3.15 -4.47 -18.36
C THR A 326 1.70 -4.89 -18.40
N ILE A 327 0.80 -3.95 -18.13
CA ILE A 327 -0.62 -4.12 -18.41
C ILE A 327 -1.00 -3.14 -19.51
N SER A 328 -1.64 -3.66 -20.56
CA SER A 328 -2.24 -2.79 -21.58
C SER A 328 -3.44 -2.07 -20.96
N THR A 329 -3.35 -0.76 -20.82
CA THR A 329 -4.42 0.06 -20.26
C THR A 329 -4.61 1.33 -21.07
N ARG A 330 -5.86 1.80 -21.14
CA ARG A 330 -6.21 3.14 -21.65
C ARG A 330 -6.44 4.15 -20.53
N ASP A 331 -6.39 3.71 -19.28
CA ASP A 331 -6.53 4.56 -18.12
C ASP A 331 -5.21 5.31 -17.91
N ALA A 332 -5.24 6.64 -18.02
CA ALA A 332 -4.07 7.49 -17.88
C ALA A 332 -3.45 7.40 -16.48
N ARG A 333 -4.29 7.27 -15.44
CA ARG A 333 -3.84 7.08 -14.05
C ARG A 333 -3.03 5.79 -13.91
N TRP A 334 -3.52 4.67 -14.44
CA TRP A 334 -2.80 3.41 -14.40
C TRP A 334 -1.46 3.49 -15.16
N SER A 335 -1.45 4.20 -16.30
CA SER A 335 -0.20 4.45 -17.03
C SER A 335 0.78 5.26 -16.22
N ALA A 336 0.32 6.27 -15.48
CA ALA A 336 1.15 7.07 -14.57
C ALA A 336 1.69 6.24 -13.40
N LEU A 337 0.84 5.46 -12.73
CA LEU A 337 1.24 4.56 -11.64
C LEU A 337 2.28 3.53 -12.11
N MET A 338 2.12 2.98 -13.31
CA MET A 338 3.11 2.06 -13.89
C MET A 338 4.44 2.74 -14.19
N LYS A 339 4.43 4.01 -14.62
CA LYS A 339 5.67 4.78 -14.82
C LYS A 339 6.36 5.07 -13.49
N LEU A 340 5.62 5.43 -12.45
CA LEU A 340 6.16 5.59 -11.10
C LEU A 340 6.78 4.29 -10.59
N GLY A 341 6.13 3.15 -10.81
CA GLY A 341 6.61 1.82 -10.41
C GLY A 341 7.86 1.35 -11.14
N ALA A 342 8.26 1.99 -12.25
CA ALA A 342 9.56 1.73 -12.88
C ALA A 342 10.74 2.29 -12.06
N GLY A 343 10.48 3.22 -11.12
CA GLY A 343 11.45 3.72 -10.15
C GLY A 343 11.63 2.76 -8.97
N GLU A 344 12.64 3.03 -8.17
CA GLU A 344 12.86 2.32 -6.91
C GLU A 344 11.83 2.76 -5.86
N ILE A 345 11.04 1.83 -5.32
CA ILE A 345 10.16 2.08 -4.19
C ILE A 345 10.91 1.66 -2.93
N ILE A 346 11.20 2.62 -2.09
CA ILE A 346 11.82 2.40 -0.78
C ILE A 346 10.68 2.25 0.23
N ALA A 347 10.50 1.04 0.77
CA ALA A 347 9.58 0.84 1.88
C ALA A 347 10.06 1.65 3.09
N MET A 348 9.15 2.35 3.75
CA MET A 348 9.49 3.11 4.96
C MET A 348 10.24 2.22 5.96
N PRO A 349 11.40 2.68 6.46
CA PRO A 349 12.09 2.00 7.55
C PRO A 349 11.27 2.22 8.80
N VAL A 350 10.37 1.36 9.12
CA VAL A 350 9.57 1.56 10.31
C VAL A 350 9.84 0.50 11.33
N GLN A 351 10.11 1.00 12.48
CA GLN A 351 9.85 0.37 13.75
C GLN A 351 8.74 1.20 14.41
N GLU A 352 7.56 0.54 14.58
CA GLU A 352 6.57 0.84 15.61
C GLU A 352 5.59 2.02 15.45
N SER A 353 4.51 1.91 16.24
CA SER A 353 3.50 2.93 16.50
C SER A 353 4.07 4.32 16.84
N GLU A 354 5.23 4.37 17.47
CA GLU A 354 5.94 5.60 17.83
C GLU A 354 6.30 6.48 16.61
N PHE A 355 6.69 5.88 15.49
CA PHE A 355 6.96 6.65 14.27
C PHE A 355 5.67 7.27 13.69
N ILE A 356 4.57 6.53 13.73
CA ILE A 356 3.27 7.03 13.23
C ILE A 356 2.80 8.19 14.10
N GLU A 357 2.94 8.08 15.43
CA GLU A 357 2.62 9.14 16.38
C GLU A 357 3.51 10.36 16.20
N ASN A 358 4.83 10.16 16.04
CA ASN A 358 5.77 11.24 15.77
C ASN A 358 5.51 11.92 14.43
N ARG A 359 5.13 11.17 13.41
CA ARG A 359 4.74 11.71 12.10
C ARG A 359 3.50 12.59 12.23
N ALA A 360 2.49 12.14 12.97
CA ALA A 360 1.26 12.93 13.19
C ALA A 360 1.53 14.20 14.00
N ALA A 361 2.40 14.13 15.01
CA ALA A 361 2.81 15.28 15.80
C ALA A 361 3.59 16.30 14.95
N PHE A 362 4.55 15.83 14.13
CA PHE A 362 5.29 16.68 13.18
C PHE A 362 4.34 17.35 12.18
N GLU A 363 3.41 16.61 11.59
CA GLU A 363 2.43 17.16 10.64
C GLU A 363 1.64 18.30 11.28
N ALA A 364 1.13 18.10 12.49
CA ALA A 364 0.35 19.11 13.20
C ALA A 364 1.17 20.35 13.58
N GLU A 365 2.43 20.16 13.94
CA GLU A 365 3.33 21.28 14.27
C GLU A 365 3.77 22.04 13.00
N PHE A 366 4.10 21.33 11.94
CA PHE A 366 4.50 21.92 10.68
C PHE A 366 3.36 22.74 10.06
N ARG A 367 2.13 22.21 10.02
CA ARG A 367 0.95 22.95 9.56
C ARG A 367 0.70 24.23 10.36
N ARG A 368 0.78 24.17 11.68
CA ARG A 368 0.66 25.39 12.54
C ARG A 368 1.74 26.42 12.23
N SER A 369 2.97 25.98 12.00
CA SER A 369 4.07 26.86 11.64
C SER A 369 3.83 27.53 10.28
N MET A 370 3.32 26.76 9.31
CA MET A 370 2.96 27.26 7.98
C MET A 370 1.82 28.29 8.04
N GLU A 371 0.75 28.00 8.78
CA GLU A 371 -0.35 28.95 8.99
C GLU A 371 0.12 30.24 9.65
N PHE A 372 1.04 30.15 10.62
CA PHE A 372 1.61 31.33 11.26
C PHE A 372 2.48 32.16 10.30
N LEU A 373 3.20 31.52 9.38
CA LEU A 373 4.06 32.20 8.40
C LEU A 373 3.25 32.84 7.27
N ALA A 374 2.14 32.24 6.89
CA ALA A 374 1.26 32.75 5.85
C ALA A 374 0.37 33.93 6.31
N GLY A 375 0.38 34.30 7.63
CA GLY A 375 -0.31 35.48 8.18
C GLY A 375 -1.72 35.27 8.54
#